data_69e0a13e839d86da1bbbf837a1fec52b
#
_entry.id   69e0a13e839d86da1bbbf837a1fec52b
#
_cell.length_a   1.000
_cell.length_b   1.000
_cell.length_c   1.000
_cell.angle_alpha   90.00
_cell.angle_beta   90.00
_cell.angle_gamma   90.00
#
_symmetry.space_group_name_H-M   'P 1'
#
loop_
_entity.id
_entity.type
_entity.pdbx_description
1 polymer ?
#
loop_
_entity_poly.entity_id
_entity_poly.type
_entity_poly.pdbx_seq_one_letter_code
_entity_poly.pdbx_strand_id
1 'polypeptide(L)'
;MTENNQYLLNLHQRRAPTLENFVPGRNGEVVKVFRELRRGVGPQFVYIFGPVGVGVTHLLTSLDAYQDGRRVPEFKSGETLYIVDDVDSLDPGWAQQLLILQNEVRRHPEARLVCGGKEPIAQLDLPEGVKSRLGWGLSYAIEPLDEEERFAELERQARDRGIDISPEMQAWMASHLPRDMSTLLSVLDEADRLALARHRRLTLPLLREAVDIIEAALGGSAR
;
A
#
# COMPACT_ATOMS: atom_id res chain seq x y z
N MET A 1 14.79 25.23 -23.68
CA MET A 1 13.42 24.90 -23.26
C MET A 1 13.25 23.38 -23.11
N THR A 2 14.15 22.70 -22.39
CA THR A 2 14.16 21.22 -22.28
C THR A 2 14.36 20.71 -20.85
N GLU A 3 14.44 21.60 -19.87
CA GLU A 3 14.65 21.19 -18.46
C GLU A 3 13.34 20.84 -17.70
N ASN A 4 12.19 21.29 -18.18
CA ASN A 4 10.93 21.14 -17.44
C ASN A 4 10.30 19.74 -17.52
N ASN A 5 10.70 18.90 -18.49
CA ASN A 5 10.09 17.58 -18.71
C ASN A 5 10.76 16.47 -17.89
N GLN A 6 11.98 16.70 -17.40
CA GLN A 6 12.72 15.74 -16.58
C GLN A 6 12.26 15.76 -15.13
N TYR A 7 11.68 16.87 -14.67
CA TYR A 7 11.12 17.01 -13.31
C TYR A 7 9.80 16.25 -13.12
N LEU A 8 8.99 16.13 -14.17
CA LEU A 8 7.69 15.43 -14.11
C LEU A 8 7.85 13.90 -13.97
N LEU A 9 8.94 13.33 -14.46
CA LEU A 9 9.22 11.89 -14.35
C LEU A 9 9.62 11.45 -12.94
N ASN A 10 10.14 12.35 -12.10
CA ASN A 10 10.52 12.06 -10.72
C ASN A 10 9.37 12.19 -9.71
N LEU A 11 8.25 12.81 -10.06
CA LEU A 11 7.06 12.97 -9.21
C LEU A 11 6.36 11.62 -8.91
N HIS A 12 6.66 10.58 -9.66
CA HIS A 12 6.05 9.26 -9.52
C HIS A 12 6.96 8.24 -8.81
N GLN A 13 8.13 8.63 -8.36
CA GLN A 13 8.91 7.73 -7.49
C GLN A 13 8.35 7.74 -6.05
N ARG A 14 7.11 7.25 -5.90
CA ARG A 14 6.66 6.78 -4.59
C ARG A 14 7.72 5.82 -4.10
N ARG A 15 8.21 6.03 -2.89
CA ARG A 15 9.10 5.04 -2.27
C ARG A 15 8.45 3.67 -2.41
N ALA A 16 9.19 2.70 -2.95
CA ALA A 16 8.65 1.35 -3.09
C ALA A 16 8.08 0.90 -1.74
N PRO A 17 6.87 0.34 -1.72
CA PRO A 17 6.28 -0.19 -0.48
C PRO A 17 7.19 -1.25 0.13
N THR A 18 7.55 -1.06 1.40
CA THR A 18 8.33 -2.01 2.20
C THR A 18 7.69 -2.18 3.57
N LEU A 19 8.01 -3.26 4.28
CA LEU A 19 7.54 -3.42 5.67
C LEU A 19 8.14 -2.38 6.61
N GLU A 20 9.29 -1.83 6.25
CA GLU A 20 10.03 -0.83 7.04
C GLU A 20 9.39 0.57 6.92
N ASN A 21 8.75 0.87 5.80
CA ASN A 21 8.05 2.15 5.59
C ASN A 21 6.51 2.05 5.75
N PHE A 22 6.00 0.87 6.11
CA PHE A 22 4.61 0.72 6.53
C PHE A 22 4.43 1.25 7.95
N VAL A 23 3.41 2.08 8.17
CA VAL A 23 3.06 2.61 9.50
C VAL A 23 2.10 1.65 10.19
N PRO A 24 2.55 0.93 11.23
CA PRO A 24 1.73 -0.15 11.78
C PRO A 24 0.46 0.32 12.48
N GLY A 25 0.48 1.44 13.20
CA GLY A 25 -0.62 1.78 14.09
C GLY A 25 -1.03 0.58 14.94
N ARG A 26 -2.32 0.23 14.90
CA ARG A 26 -2.88 -0.95 15.58
C ARG A 26 -2.63 -2.27 14.84
N ASN A 27 -2.00 -2.24 13.65
CA ASN A 27 -1.77 -3.43 12.79
C ASN A 27 -0.45 -4.16 13.10
N GLY A 28 0.10 -4.02 14.30
CA GLY A 28 1.39 -4.60 14.67
C GLY A 28 1.48 -6.11 14.53
N GLU A 29 0.38 -6.85 14.77
CA GLU A 29 0.31 -8.30 14.60
C GLU A 29 0.45 -8.68 13.12
N VAL A 30 -0.27 -8.00 12.23
CA VAL A 30 -0.19 -8.24 10.78
C VAL A 30 1.23 -8.01 10.28
N VAL A 31 1.87 -6.91 10.69
CA VAL A 31 3.27 -6.62 10.32
C VAL A 31 4.22 -7.73 10.79
N LYS A 32 3.99 -8.31 11.98
CA LYS A 32 4.76 -9.45 12.48
C LYS A 32 4.59 -10.67 11.57
N VAL A 33 3.36 -11.02 11.21
CA VAL A 33 3.07 -12.12 10.27
C VAL A 33 3.73 -11.90 8.93
N PHE A 34 3.70 -10.69 8.39
CA PHE A 34 4.35 -10.36 7.11
C PHE A 34 5.88 -10.47 7.17
N ARG A 35 6.50 -10.14 8.31
CA ARG A 35 7.93 -10.40 8.52
C ARG A 35 8.26 -11.90 8.54
N GLU A 36 7.39 -12.71 9.10
CA GLU A 36 7.54 -14.17 9.09
C GLU A 36 7.40 -14.72 7.67
N LEU A 37 6.38 -14.30 6.92
CA LEU A 37 6.17 -14.68 5.52
C LEU A 37 7.40 -14.36 4.65
N ARG A 38 7.99 -13.17 4.81
CA ARG A 38 9.20 -12.76 4.10
C ARG A 38 10.42 -13.65 4.41
N ARG A 39 10.42 -14.33 5.57
CA ARG A 39 11.45 -15.32 5.95
C ARG A 39 11.14 -16.73 5.47
N GLY A 40 10.05 -16.94 4.75
CA GLY A 40 9.59 -18.25 4.32
C GLY A 40 8.96 -19.08 5.44
N VAL A 41 8.57 -18.44 6.57
CA VAL A 41 7.88 -19.10 7.70
C VAL A 41 6.49 -18.47 7.90
N GLY A 42 5.73 -18.95 8.88
CA GLY A 42 4.41 -18.41 9.16
C GLY A 42 3.27 -19.18 8.47
N PRO A 43 2.04 -18.64 8.50
CA PRO A 43 0.85 -19.33 8.01
C PRO A 43 0.89 -19.55 6.50
N GLN A 44 0.30 -20.66 6.05
CA GLN A 44 0.25 -21.01 4.62
C GLN A 44 -0.72 -20.12 3.84
N PHE A 45 -1.81 -19.69 4.47
CA PHE A 45 -2.81 -18.79 3.88
C PHE A 45 -3.01 -17.59 4.78
N VAL A 46 -3.02 -16.41 4.19
CA VAL A 46 -3.35 -15.15 4.86
C VAL A 46 -4.29 -14.35 3.98
N TYR A 47 -5.33 -13.81 4.58
CA TYR A 47 -6.20 -12.84 3.95
C TYR A 47 -6.15 -11.54 4.72
N ILE A 48 -5.87 -10.43 4.06
CA ILE A 48 -5.94 -9.10 4.67
C ILE A 48 -6.94 -8.24 3.92
N PHE A 49 -7.69 -7.43 4.64
CA PHE A 49 -8.70 -6.58 4.02
C PHE A 49 -8.88 -5.26 4.77
N GLY A 50 -9.42 -4.28 4.08
CA GLY A 50 -9.75 -2.99 4.68
C GLY A 50 -10.08 -1.91 3.66
N PRO A 51 -10.53 -0.73 4.11
CA PRO A 51 -10.90 0.37 3.23
C PRO A 51 -9.78 0.79 2.29
N VAL A 52 -10.14 1.40 1.16
CA VAL A 52 -9.16 1.95 0.22
C VAL A 52 -8.23 2.94 0.93
N GLY A 53 -6.93 2.82 0.67
CA GLY A 53 -5.91 3.70 1.27
C GLY A 53 -5.42 3.28 2.66
N VAL A 54 -5.95 2.20 3.26
CA VAL A 54 -5.52 1.73 4.59
C VAL A 54 -4.16 1.02 4.58
N GLY A 55 -3.69 0.60 3.41
CA GLY A 55 -2.37 -0.01 3.24
C GLY A 55 -2.36 -1.49 2.90
N VAL A 56 -3.49 -2.10 2.49
CA VAL A 56 -3.55 -3.50 2.03
C VAL A 56 -2.56 -3.75 0.91
N THR A 57 -2.66 -3.01 -0.20
CA THR A 57 -1.73 -3.12 -1.34
C THR A 57 -0.28 -2.83 -0.95
N HIS A 58 -0.04 -1.88 -0.02
CA HIS A 58 1.29 -1.59 0.49
C HIS A 58 1.92 -2.82 1.17
N LEU A 59 1.17 -3.45 2.09
CA LEU A 59 1.62 -4.66 2.77
C LEU A 59 1.92 -5.78 1.76
N LEU A 60 0.99 -6.06 0.84
CA LEU A 60 1.18 -7.10 -0.18
C LEU A 60 2.42 -6.84 -1.04
N THR A 61 2.57 -5.61 -1.56
CA THR A 61 3.70 -5.24 -2.42
C THR A 61 5.03 -5.25 -1.66
N SER A 62 5.00 -5.14 -0.31
CA SER A 62 6.21 -5.20 0.52
C SER A 62 6.81 -6.60 0.64
N LEU A 63 6.09 -7.62 0.18
CA LEU A 63 6.57 -8.99 0.10
C LEU A 63 7.24 -9.23 -1.27
N ASP A 64 8.40 -9.88 -1.24
CA ASP A 64 9.09 -10.31 -2.47
C ASP A 64 8.48 -11.65 -2.94
N ALA A 65 7.30 -11.56 -3.55
CA ALA A 65 6.52 -12.71 -3.99
C ALA A 65 6.71 -12.98 -5.48
N TYR A 66 6.50 -14.22 -5.89
CA TYR A 66 6.54 -14.62 -7.29
C TYR A 66 5.50 -13.84 -8.12
N GLN A 67 5.95 -13.33 -9.26
CA GLN A 67 5.16 -12.56 -10.23
C GLN A 67 5.36 -13.16 -11.62
N ASP A 68 4.28 -13.46 -12.33
CA ASP A 68 4.31 -13.90 -13.73
C ASP A 68 3.61 -12.91 -14.68
N GLY A 69 3.31 -11.71 -14.16
CA GLY A 69 2.60 -10.67 -14.90
C GLY A 69 1.09 -10.86 -14.99
N ARG A 70 0.53 -11.92 -14.38
CA ARG A 70 -0.91 -12.18 -14.33
C ARG A 70 -1.52 -11.57 -13.07
N ARG A 71 -2.81 -11.31 -13.12
CA ARG A 71 -3.56 -10.84 -11.96
C ARG A 71 -3.63 -11.89 -10.84
N VAL A 72 -3.80 -13.16 -11.22
CA VAL A 72 -3.66 -14.32 -10.34
C VAL A 72 -2.56 -15.19 -10.95
N PRO A 73 -1.40 -15.33 -10.29
CA PRO A 73 -0.28 -16.07 -10.84
C PRO A 73 -0.60 -17.57 -10.94
N GLU A 74 0.05 -18.25 -11.89
CA GLU A 74 0.04 -19.69 -11.94
C GLU A 74 1.01 -20.26 -10.90
N PHE A 75 0.64 -21.44 -10.36
CA PHE A 75 1.56 -22.16 -9.49
C PHE A 75 2.79 -22.60 -10.27
N LYS A 76 3.95 -22.33 -9.70
CA LYS A 76 5.25 -22.72 -10.28
C LYS A 76 6.09 -23.43 -9.22
N SER A 77 6.54 -24.63 -9.52
CA SER A 77 7.37 -25.42 -8.62
C SER A 77 8.68 -24.65 -8.28
N GLY A 78 9.04 -24.62 -7.00
CA GLY A 78 10.17 -23.89 -6.48
C GLY A 78 9.87 -22.48 -5.99
N GLU A 79 8.73 -21.89 -6.38
CA GLU A 79 8.27 -20.62 -5.83
C GLU A 79 7.47 -20.85 -4.55
N THR A 80 7.73 -20.08 -3.53
CA THR A 80 7.22 -20.33 -2.19
C THR A 80 6.25 -19.27 -1.67
N LEU A 81 6.13 -18.12 -2.35
CA LEU A 81 5.25 -17.04 -1.91
C LEU A 81 4.48 -16.45 -3.07
N TYR A 82 3.17 -16.43 -2.96
CA TYR A 82 2.22 -15.92 -3.93
C TYR A 82 1.37 -14.80 -3.33
N ILE A 83 1.05 -13.81 -4.15
CA ILE A 83 0.17 -12.70 -3.77
C ILE A 83 -0.95 -12.57 -4.79
N VAL A 84 -2.16 -12.30 -4.29
CA VAL A 84 -3.30 -11.87 -5.11
C VAL A 84 -3.95 -10.68 -4.42
N ASP A 85 -3.85 -9.52 -5.04
CA ASP A 85 -4.49 -8.29 -4.54
C ASP A 85 -5.86 -8.08 -5.19
N ASP A 86 -6.68 -7.22 -4.57
CA ASP A 86 -8.00 -6.81 -5.09
C ASP A 86 -8.91 -8.03 -5.42
N VAL A 87 -8.97 -9.04 -4.55
CA VAL A 87 -9.76 -10.25 -4.82
C VAL A 87 -11.25 -9.97 -5.02
N ASP A 88 -11.76 -8.88 -4.45
CA ASP A 88 -13.16 -8.44 -4.62
C ASP A 88 -13.51 -8.02 -6.04
N SER A 89 -12.52 -7.74 -6.87
CA SER A 89 -12.71 -7.30 -8.26
C SER A 89 -12.32 -8.36 -9.29
N LEU A 90 -12.18 -9.63 -8.85
CA LEU A 90 -11.89 -10.74 -9.75
C LEU A 90 -13.16 -11.14 -10.53
N ASP A 91 -13.03 -11.20 -11.85
CA ASP A 91 -14.04 -11.81 -12.70
C ASP A 91 -14.10 -13.36 -12.50
N PRO A 92 -15.12 -14.05 -13.02
CA PRO A 92 -15.24 -15.50 -12.84
C PRO A 92 -14.03 -16.31 -13.32
N GLY A 93 -13.33 -15.84 -14.37
CA GLY A 93 -12.13 -16.52 -14.90
C GLY A 93 -10.97 -16.43 -13.92
N TRP A 94 -10.70 -15.25 -13.36
CA TRP A 94 -9.67 -15.08 -12.35
C TRP A 94 -10.03 -15.70 -11.00
N ALA A 95 -11.32 -15.71 -10.62
CA ALA A 95 -11.78 -16.44 -9.44
C ALA A 95 -11.53 -17.95 -9.57
N GLN A 96 -11.73 -18.53 -10.77
CA GLN A 96 -11.39 -19.92 -11.03
C GLN A 96 -9.88 -20.17 -10.98
N GLN A 97 -9.05 -19.24 -11.49
CA GLN A 97 -7.59 -19.34 -11.39
C GLN A 97 -7.12 -19.27 -9.94
N LEU A 98 -7.73 -18.38 -9.12
CA LEU A 98 -7.45 -18.33 -7.68
C LEU A 98 -7.79 -19.64 -6.98
N LEU A 99 -8.92 -20.29 -7.34
CA LEU A 99 -9.29 -21.59 -6.81
C LEU A 99 -8.22 -22.66 -7.12
N ILE A 100 -7.68 -22.64 -8.34
CA ILE A 100 -6.61 -23.56 -8.76
C ILE A 100 -5.36 -23.28 -7.93
N LEU A 101 -4.91 -22.03 -7.84
CA LEU A 101 -3.74 -21.63 -7.07
C LEU A 101 -3.86 -22.03 -5.60
N GLN A 102 -5.02 -21.79 -4.97
CA GLN A 102 -5.29 -22.20 -3.59
C GLN A 102 -5.11 -23.69 -3.38
N ASN A 103 -5.59 -24.52 -4.32
CA ASN A 103 -5.45 -25.96 -4.24
C ASN A 103 -3.99 -26.41 -4.40
N GLU A 104 -3.23 -25.80 -5.32
CA GLU A 104 -1.82 -26.11 -5.51
C GLU A 104 -0.99 -25.69 -4.28
N VAL A 105 -1.18 -24.48 -3.77
CA VAL A 105 -0.52 -24.03 -2.54
C VAL A 105 -0.84 -24.98 -1.38
N ARG A 106 -2.08 -25.47 -1.25
CA ARG A 106 -2.46 -26.43 -0.19
C ARG A 106 -1.71 -27.75 -0.25
N ARG A 107 -1.33 -28.20 -1.46
CA ARG A 107 -0.58 -29.44 -1.69
C ARG A 107 0.92 -29.29 -1.41
N HIS A 108 1.42 -28.04 -1.35
CA HIS A 108 2.82 -27.72 -1.20
C HIS A 108 3.04 -26.96 0.13
N PRO A 109 3.38 -27.66 1.22
CA PRO A 109 3.49 -27.04 2.55
C PRO A 109 4.53 -25.91 2.65
N GLU A 110 5.51 -25.88 1.74
CA GLU A 110 6.50 -24.81 1.60
C GLU A 110 5.93 -23.54 0.96
N ALA A 111 4.84 -23.67 0.19
CA ALA A 111 4.21 -22.55 -0.50
C ALA A 111 3.20 -21.82 0.42
N ARG A 112 3.11 -20.52 0.22
CA ARG A 112 2.22 -19.60 0.94
C ARG A 112 1.48 -18.71 -0.02
N LEU A 113 0.24 -18.37 0.32
CA LEU A 113 -0.60 -17.47 -0.45
C LEU A 113 -1.14 -16.37 0.46
N VAL A 114 -0.90 -15.13 0.07
CA VAL A 114 -1.44 -13.93 0.72
C VAL A 114 -2.39 -13.25 -0.24
N CYS A 115 -3.64 -13.09 0.18
CA CYS A 115 -4.66 -12.40 -0.59
C CYS A 115 -5.05 -11.09 0.08
N GLY A 116 -5.37 -10.08 -0.72
CA GLY A 116 -5.86 -8.78 -0.26
C GLY A 116 -7.18 -8.40 -0.89
N GLY A 117 -8.01 -7.69 -0.13
CA GLY A 117 -9.28 -7.17 -0.58
C GLY A 117 -9.78 -5.99 0.25
N LYS A 118 -10.99 -5.54 -0.03
CA LYS A 118 -11.62 -4.41 0.68
C LYS A 118 -12.56 -4.88 1.77
N GLU A 119 -13.17 -6.04 1.58
CA GLU A 119 -14.28 -6.55 2.40
C GLU A 119 -13.90 -7.83 3.15
N PRO A 120 -14.55 -8.13 4.28
CA PRO A 120 -14.45 -9.43 4.93
C PRO A 120 -14.85 -10.56 3.97
N ILE A 121 -14.26 -11.75 4.13
CA ILE A 121 -14.52 -12.91 3.27
C ILE A 121 -16.03 -13.19 3.05
N ALA A 122 -16.83 -13.05 4.10
CA ALA A 122 -18.28 -13.29 4.04
C ALA A 122 -19.03 -12.32 3.09
N GLN A 123 -18.50 -11.14 2.84
CA GLN A 123 -19.11 -10.10 2.00
C GLN A 123 -18.59 -10.11 0.55
N LEU A 124 -17.57 -10.91 0.26
CA LEU A 124 -17.03 -11.01 -1.10
C LEU A 124 -18.04 -11.62 -2.08
N ASP A 125 -18.16 -11.02 -3.24
CA ASP A 125 -18.92 -11.59 -4.38
C ASP A 125 -18.04 -12.58 -5.16
N LEU A 126 -17.71 -13.69 -4.52
CA LEU A 126 -16.88 -14.76 -5.06
C LEU A 126 -17.55 -16.12 -4.85
N PRO A 127 -17.25 -17.11 -5.71
CA PRO A 127 -17.74 -18.48 -5.52
C PRO A 127 -17.41 -19.02 -4.11
N GLU A 128 -18.34 -19.73 -3.51
CA GLU A 128 -18.19 -20.30 -2.15
C GLU A 128 -16.91 -21.14 -2.00
N GLY A 129 -16.52 -21.85 -3.06
CA GLY A 129 -15.27 -22.61 -3.08
C GLY A 129 -14.02 -21.75 -2.87
N VAL A 130 -13.99 -20.53 -3.42
CA VAL A 130 -12.89 -19.57 -3.23
C VAL A 130 -12.92 -18.97 -1.83
N LYS A 131 -14.11 -18.51 -1.38
CA LYS A 131 -14.30 -17.92 -0.04
C LYS A 131 -13.92 -18.91 1.08
N SER A 132 -14.37 -20.15 0.98
CA SER A 132 -14.01 -21.20 1.94
C SER A 132 -12.49 -21.36 2.07
N ARG A 133 -11.75 -21.23 0.96
CA ARG A 133 -10.29 -21.39 0.94
C ARG A 133 -9.54 -20.14 1.41
N LEU A 134 -10.09 -18.96 1.19
CA LEU A 134 -9.56 -17.72 1.81
C LEU A 134 -9.58 -17.82 3.35
N GLY A 135 -10.58 -18.57 3.89
CA GLY A 135 -10.71 -18.84 5.31
C GLY A 135 -9.83 -19.97 5.86
N TRP A 136 -8.97 -20.62 5.06
CA TRP A 136 -8.13 -21.73 5.55
C TRP A 136 -7.00 -21.30 6.49
N GLY A 137 -6.65 -20.05 6.49
CA GLY A 137 -5.58 -19.49 7.32
C GLY A 137 -6.02 -18.33 8.18
N LEU A 138 -5.14 -17.35 8.35
CA LEU A 138 -5.41 -16.16 9.15
C LEU A 138 -6.08 -15.08 8.31
N SER A 139 -7.03 -14.39 8.92
CA SER A 139 -7.71 -13.25 8.30
C SER A 139 -7.59 -12.03 9.21
N TYR A 140 -7.13 -10.90 8.64
CA TYR A 140 -6.92 -9.65 9.38
C TYR A 140 -7.63 -8.49 8.70
N ALA A 141 -8.41 -7.75 9.49
CA ALA A 141 -8.84 -6.42 9.09
C ALA A 141 -7.68 -5.44 9.31
N ILE A 142 -7.34 -4.66 8.30
CA ILE A 142 -6.35 -3.59 8.43
C ILE A 142 -7.08 -2.36 8.94
N GLU A 143 -6.71 -1.92 10.13
CA GLU A 143 -7.29 -0.73 10.76
C GLU A 143 -6.62 0.53 10.24
N PRO A 144 -7.40 1.57 9.86
CA PRO A 144 -6.84 2.85 9.48
C PRO A 144 -6.16 3.50 10.70
N LEU A 145 -5.10 4.26 10.43
CA LEU A 145 -4.53 5.15 11.43
C LEU A 145 -5.56 6.20 11.83
N ASP A 146 -5.66 6.50 13.11
CA ASP A 146 -6.40 7.67 13.54
C ASP A 146 -5.65 8.97 13.16
N GLU A 147 -6.28 10.12 13.43
CA GLU A 147 -5.71 11.40 13.01
C GLU A 147 -4.41 11.72 13.75
N GLU A 148 -4.36 11.42 15.04
CA GLU A 148 -3.19 11.64 15.88
C GLU A 148 -2.02 10.75 15.44
N GLU A 149 -2.27 9.45 15.23
CA GLU A 149 -1.28 8.49 14.74
C GLU A 149 -0.70 8.92 13.37
N ARG A 150 -1.56 9.39 12.44
CA ARG A 150 -1.11 9.86 11.12
C ARG A 150 -0.21 11.08 11.21
N PHE A 151 -0.60 12.09 11.98
CA PHE A 151 0.20 13.30 12.10
C PHE A 151 1.47 13.08 12.91
N ALA A 152 1.45 12.25 13.95
CA ALA A 152 2.64 11.86 14.67
C ALA A 152 3.68 11.17 13.75
N GLU A 153 3.23 10.29 12.88
CA GLU A 153 4.11 9.64 11.91
C GLU A 153 4.58 10.59 10.82
N LEU A 154 3.71 11.46 10.31
CA LEU A 154 4.09 12.49 9.34
C LEU A 154 5.17 13.42 9.91
N GLU A 155 5.02 13.89 11.15
CA GLU A 155 6.02 14.68 11.85
C GLU A 155 7.33 13.92 12.05
N ARG A 156 7.26 12.65 12.44
CA ARG A 156 8.45 11.82 12.60
C ARG A 156 9.22 11.75 11.28
N GLN A 157 8.53 11.45 10.18
CA GLN A 157 9.16 11.38 8.87
C GLN A 157 9.66 12.73 8.36
N ALA A 158 8.99 13.83 8.69
CA ALA A 158 9.46 15.18 8.39
C ALA A 158 10.74 15.50 9.16
N ARG A 159 10.77 15.21 10.47
CA ARG A 159 11.98 15.40 11.31
C ARG A 159 13.18 14.60 10.81
N ASP A 160 12.96 13.37 10.36
CA ASP A 160 14.02 12.52 9.77
C ASP A 160 14.66 13.16 8.52
N ARG A 161 13.94 14.07 7.84
CA ARG A 161 14.40 14.86 6.68
C ARG A 161 14.87 16.26 7.05
N GLY A 162 14.83 16.64 8.34
CA GLY A 162 15.14 17.99 8.80
C GLY A 162 14.05 19.02 8.48
N ILE A 163 12.81 18.59 8.28
CA ILE A 163 11.66 19.43 7.98
C ILE A 163 10.85 19.64 9.26
N ASP A 164 10.50 20.90 9.53
CA ASP A 164 9.57 21.32 10.57
C ASP A 164 8.17 21.52 9.98
N ILE A 165 7.20 20.74 10.45
CA ILE A 165 5.78 20.94 10.11
C ILE A 165 5.14 21.78 11.21
N SER A 166 4.71 23.00 10.87
CA SER A 166 4.04 23.86 11.83
C SER A 166 2.60 23.37 12.13
N PRO A 167 2.03 23.71 13.31
CA PRO A 167 0.62 23.41 13.61
C PRO A 167 -0.36 23.96 12.57
N GLU A 168 -0.04 25.10 11.94
CA GLU A 168 -0.84 25.67 10.86
C GLU A 168 -0.82 24.78 9.60
N MET A 169 0.33 24.21 9.25
CA MET A 169 0.45 23.28 8.12
C MET A 169 -0.32 22.00 8.40
N GLN A 170 -0.25 21.46 9.63
CA GLN A 170 -1.03 20.28 10.03
C GLN A 170 -2.52 20.52 9.91
N ALA A 171 -3.02 21.61 10.48
CA ALA A 171 -4.44 21.98 10.43
C ALA A 171 -4.91 22.15 8.98
N TRP A 172 -4.08 22.74 8.13
CA TRP A 172 -4.40 22.87 6.72
C TRP A 172 -4.43 21.52 6.01
N MET A 173 -3.45 20.66 6.22
CA MET A 173 -3.44 19.29 5.65
C MET A 173 -4.64 18.47 6.10
N ALA A 174 -4.99 18.52 7.39
CA ALA A 174 -6.13 17.80 7.95
C ALA A 174 -7.47 18.20 7.30
N SER A 175 -7.58 19.48 6.87
CA SER A 175 -8.82 20.02 6.30
C SER A 175 -8.90 19.95 4.77
N HIS A 176 -7.77 19.78 4.07
CA HIS A 176 -7.71 19.89 2.60
C HIS A 176 -7.22 18.62 1.90
N LEU A 177 -6.57 17.70 2.61
CA LEU A 177 -5.99 16.51 2.00
C LEU A 177 -6.77 15.24 2.37
N PRO A 178 -6.75 14.22 1.50
CA PRO A 178 -7.23 12.89 1.83
C PRO A 178 -6.53 12.34 3.07
N ARG A 179 -7.27 11.52 3.83
CA ARG A 179 -6.79 10.99 5.12
C ARG A 179 -5.91 9.75 5.00
N ASP A 180 -5.37 9.48 3.82
CA ASP A 180 -4.44 8.38 3.62
C ASP A 180 -2.98 8.83 3.75
N MET A 181 -2.17 7.98 4.37
CA MET A 181 -0.77 8.29 4.66
C MET A 181 0.07 8.46 3.38
N SER A 182 -0.27 7.75 2.32
CA SER A 182 0.44 7.81 1.04
C SER A 182 0.34 9.20 0.39
N THR A 183 -0.85 9.80 0.42
CA THR A 183 -1.06 11.18 -0.07
C THR A 183 -0.31 12.19 0.79
N LEU A 184 -0.40 12.08 2.12
CA LEU A 184 0.30 12.99 3.03
C LEU A 184 1.82 12.95 2.83
N LEU A 185 2.40 11.77 2.67
CA LEU A 185 3.83 11.60 2.41
C LEU A 185 4.22 12.11 1.02
N SER A 186 3.40 11.90 0.00
CA SER A 186 3.67 12.42 -1.35
C SER A 186 3.70 13.94 -1.37
N VAL A 187 2.78 14.58 -0.64
CA VAL A 187 2.76 16.04 -0.50
C VAL A 187 3.98 16.53 0.26
N LEU A 188 4.39 15.84 1.33
CA LEU A 188 5.59 16.18 2.08
C LEU A 188 6.86 16.05 1.22
N ASP A 189 7.00 14.97 0.46
CA ASP A 189 8.14 14.74 -0.42
C ASP A 189 8.24 15.81 -1.52
N GLU A 190 7.12 16.22 -2.12
CA GLU A 190 7.10 17.29 -3.12
C GLU A 190 7.39 18.67 -2.52
N ALA A 191 6.81 18.95 -1.35
CA ALA A 191 7.07 20.20 -0.62
C ALA A 191 8.55 20.34 -0.19
N ASP A 192 9.18 19.23 0.23
CA ASP A 192 10.62 19.17 0.52
C ASP A 192 11.44 19.46 -0.73
N ARG A 193 11.11 18.84 -1.84
CA ARG A 193 11.77 19.07 -3.13
C ARG A 193 11.72 20.54 -3.54
N LEU A 194 10.55 21.18 -3.40
CA LEU A 194 10.40 22.61 -3.69
C LEU A 194 11.20 23.50 -2.75
N ALA A 195 11.22 23.18 -1.45
CA ALA A 195 11.97 23.91 -0.45
C ALA A 195 13.48 23.84 -0.72
N LEU A 196 14.00 22.65 -1.03
CA LEU A 196 15.40 22.42 -1.41
C LEU A 196 15.76 23.16 -2.70
N ALA A 197 14.95 23.05 -3.76
CA ALA A 197 15.20 23.72 -5.04
C ALA A 197 15.25 25.25 -4.92
N ARG A 198 14.53 25.82 -3.95
CA ARG A 198 14.48 27.27 -3.70
C ARG A 198 15.41 27.72 -2.57
N HIS A 199 16.16 26.81 -1.97
CA HIS A 199 17.02 27.10 -0.81
C HIS A 199 16.25 27.81 0.33
N ARG A 200 15.02 27.37 0.62
CA ARG A 200 14.13 27.95 1.64
C ARG A 200 13.61 26.87 2.58
N ARG A 201 13.22 27.30 3.78
CA ARG A 201 12.48 26.42 4.70
C ARG A 201 11.08 26.13 4.14
N LEU A 202 10.54 24.98 4.50
CA LEU A 202 9.15 24.65 4.19
C LEU A 202 8.21 25.69 4.84
N THR A 203 7.22 26.13 4.07
CA THR A 203 6.19 27.09 4.49
C THR A 203 4.83 26.63 3.97
N LEU A 204 3.75 27.10 4.59
CA LEU A 204 2.40 26.76 4.11
C LEU A 204 2.16 27.11 2.63
N PRO A 205 2.61 28.27 2.09
CA PRO A 205 2.52 28.54 0.65
C PRO A 205 3.23 27.48 -0.22
N LEU A 206 4.43 27.01 0.18
CA LEU A 206 5.13 25.96 -0.56
C LEU A 206 4.41 24.61 -0.47
N LEU A 207 3.80 24.31 0.67
CA LEU A 207 2.99 23.10 0.85
C LEU A 207 1.76 23.11 -0.08
N ARG A 208 1.06 24.25 -0.18
CA ARG A 208 -0.08 24.43 -1.11
C ARG A 208 0.37 24.25 -2.57
N GLU A 209 1.47 24.86 -2.94
CA GLU A 209 2.04 24.72 -4.29
C GLU A 209 2.41 23.26 -4.61
N ALA A 210 2.92 22.50 -3.63
CA ALA A 210 3.18 21.07 -3.80
C ALA A 210 1.90 20.29 -4.10
N VAL A 211 0.79 20.62 -3.44
CA VAL A 211 -0.51 20.01 -3.70
C VAL A 211 -0.99 20.35 -5.11
N ASP A 212 -0.94 21.61 -5.50
CA ASP A 212 -1.36 22.06 -6.84
C ASP A 212 -0.58 21.31 -7.94
N ILE A 213 0.72 21.07 -7.75
CA ILE A 213 1.57 20.32 -8.69
C ILE A 213 1.12 18.85 -8.76
N ILE A 214 0.86 18.21 -7.62
CA ILE A 214 0.42 16.82 -7.57
C ILE A 214 -0.96 16.66 -8.23
N GLU A 215 -1.90 17.55 -7.95
CA GLU A 215 -3.24 17.53 -8.55
C GLU A 215 -3.19 17.75 -10.07
N ALA A 216 -2.38 18.69 -10.54
CA ALA A 216 -2.17 18.94 -11.97
C ALA A 216 -1.59 17.71 -12.68
N ALA A 217 -0.67 16.99 -12.02
CA ALA A 217 -0.08 15.77 -12.57
C ALA A 217 -1.10 14.61 -12.64
N LEU A 218 -2.00 14.49 -11.65
CA LEU A 218 -3.05 13.49 -11.62
C LEU A 218 -4.19 13.82 -12.60
N GLY A 219 -4.56 15.11 -12.74
CA GLY A 219 -5.59 15.58 -13.66
C GLY A 219 -5.16 15.54 -15.14
N GLY A 220 -3.87 15.56 -15.42
CA GLY A 220 -3.31 15.41 -16.79
C GLY A 220 -3.33 13.98 -17.34
N SER A 221 -3.53 12.96 -16.49
CA SER A 221 -3.59 11.54 -16.90
C SER A 221 -4.99 11.05 -17.31
N ALA A 222 -6.00 11.90 -17.19
CA ALA A 222 -7.42 11.55 -17.45
C ALA A 222 -7.96 12.10 -18.79
N ARG A 223 -7.09 12.39 -19.77
CA ARG A 223 -7.49 12.78 -21.14
C ARG A 223 -6.92 11.86 -22.19
#